data_8d6fcabb9f367f0116556e27179a7a3e
#
_entry.id   8d6fcabb9f367f0116556e27179a7a3e
#
_cell.length_a   1.000
_cell.length_b   1.000
_cell.length_c   1.000
_cell.angle_alpha   90.00
_cell.angle_beta   90.00
_cell.angle_gamma   90.00
#
_symmetry.space_group_name_H-M   'P 1'
#
loop_
_entity.id
_entity.type
_entity.pdbx_description
1 polymer ?
#
loop_
_entity_poly.entity_id
_entity_poly.type
_entity_poly.pdbx_seq_one_letter_code
_entity_poly.pdbx_strand_id
1 'polypeptide(L)'
;KYKHAGDKDRIADEQMELFKKAHYSPMLGMVPMLLQIPLVLGLINVIYNPMQHLMHIKTSVCDQIVAATCSLMGVDQLGSGAQLQAMAALQNPDNLSFFQNALAGTSIDIETIAAQAATINTHFLGLDLSVVPHITVLAWILLIPLFSCLSTVLLCACQNQANVLQKEQGALGQWGVTIFTVAFSTYFTFLVPGG
;
A
#
# COMPACT_ATOMS: atom_id res chain seq x y z
N LYS A 1 2.55 32.97 -23.17
CA LYS A 1 3.68 33.02 -22.21
C LYS A 1 4.68 34.12 -22.56
N TYR A 2 5.14 34.18 -23.80
CA TYR A 2 6.08 35.24 -24.24
C TYR A 2 5.46 36.63 -24.36
N LYS A 3 4.15 36.70 -24.62
CA LYS A 3 3.43 37.99 -24.80
C LYS A 3 3.24 38.77 -23.50
N HIS A 4 3.21 38.06 -22.36
CA HIS A 4 2.98 38.62 -21.02
C HIS A 4 4.06 38.16 -20.02
N ALA A 5 5.32 38.10 -20.47
CA ALA A 5 6.44 37.73 -19.63
C ALA A 5 6.54 38.67 -18.42
N GLY A 6 6.27 38.15 -17.21
CA GLY A 6 6.30 38.92 -15.97
C GLY A 6 4.94 39.16 -15.29
N ASP A 7 3.82 39.01 -16.02
CA ASP A 7 2.47 39.15 -15.48
C ASP A 7 1.83 37.79 -15.26
N LYS A 8 1.97 37.25 -14.06
CA LYS A 8 1.48 35.89 -13.72
C LYS A 8 -0.04 35.78 -13.78
N ASP A 9 -0.74 36.85 -13.45
CA ASP A 9 -2.21 36.85 -13.40
C ASP A 9 -2.79 36.78 -14.82
N ARG A 10 -2.25 37.52 -15.75
CA ARG A 10 -2.64 37.50 -17.18
C ARG A 10 -2.29 36.15 -17.84
N ILE A 11 -1.15 35.57 -17.47
CA ILE A 11 -0.79 34.22 -17.95
C ILE A 11 -1.80 33.17 -17.45
N ALA A 12 -2.22 33.26 -16.18
CA ALA A 12 -3.22 32.35 -15.61
C ALA A 12 -4.59 32.52 -16.27
N ASP A 13 -5.00 33.76 -16.54
CA ASP A 13 -6.28 34.05 -17.22
C ASP A 13 -6.30 33.53 -18.66
N GLU A 14 -5.24 33.76 -19.44
CA GLU A 14 -5.12 33.23 -20.80
C GLU A 14 -5.07 31.70 -20.84
N GLN A 15 -4.41 31.07 -19.87
CA GLN A 15 -4.42 29.60 -19.72
C GLN A 15 -5.83 29.08 -19.43
N MET A 16 -6.55 29.74 -18.53
CA MET A 16 -7.92 29.36 -18.19
C MET A 16 -8.87 29.52 -19.39
N GLU A 17 -8.68 30.57 -20.19
CA GLU A 17 -9.44 30.78 -21.43
C GLU A 17 -9.15 29.70 -22.47
N LEU A 18 -7.89 29.30 -22.63
CA LEU A 18 -7.48 28.19 -23.51
C LEU A 18 -8.10 26.86 -23.04
N PHE A 19 -8.11 26.58 -21.74
CA PHE A 19 -8.77 25.39 -21.18
C PHE A 19 -10.27 25.39 -21.47
N LYS A 20 -10.93 26.53 -21.34
CA LYS A 20 -12.36 26.68 -21.67
C LYS A 20 -12.61 26.45 -23.17
N LYS A 21 -11.79 27.04 -24.06
CA LYS A 21 -11.88 26.84 -25.51
C LYS A 21 -11.62 25.39 -25.96
N ALA A 22 -10.69 24.72 -25.28
CA ALA A 22 -10.38 23.32 -25.52
C ALA A 22 -11.35 22.33 -24.87
N HIS A 23 -12.39 22.82 -24.17
CA HIS A 23 -13.29 22.02 -23.32
C HIS A 23 -12.52 21.09 -22.36
N TYR A 24 -11.32 21.53 -21.95
CA TYR A 24 -10.46 20.78 -21.04
C TYR A 24 -10.65 21.29 -19.61
N SER A 25 -11.14 20.43 -18.74
CA SER A 25 -11.23 20.73 -17.31
C SER A 25 -10.04 20.10 -16.59
N PRO A 26 -9.13 20.87 -16.00
CA PRO A 26 -8.03 20.32 -15.20
C PRO A 26 -8.53 19.52 -13.99
N MET A 27 -9.74 19.81 -13.50
CA MET A 27 -10.39 19.06 -12.42
C MET A 27 -10.82 17.65 -12.85
N LEU A 28 -11.17 17.43 -14.13
CA LEU A 28 -11.50 16.08 -14.62
C LEU A 28 -10.34 15.11 -14.50
N GLY A 29 -9.10 15.58 -14.59
CA GLY A 29 -7.89 14.78 -14.34
C GLY A 29 -7.72 14.36 -12.88
N MET A 30 -8.33 15.07 -11.92
CA MET A 30 -8.26 14.75 -10.50
C MET A 30 -9.36 13.76 -10.05
N VAL A 31 -10.44 13.62 -10.80
CA VAL A 31 -11.56 12.73 -10.45
C VAL A 31 -11.12 11.27 -10.22
N PRO A 32 -10.31 10.65 -11.10
CA PRO A 32 -9.80 9.30 -10.86
C PRO A 32 -9.00 9.20 -9.57
N MET A 33 -8.17 10.20 -9.26
CA MET A 33 -7.37 10.26 -8.04
C MET A 33 -8.24 10.36 -6.78
N LEU A 34 -9.30 11.18 -6.81
CA LEU A 34 -10.23 11.30 -5.70
C LEU A 34 -11.03 10.00 -5.47
N LEU A 35 -11.38 9.28 -6.55
CA LEU A 35 -12.06 7.99 -6.45
C LEU A 35 -11.11 6.89 -5.94
N GLN A 36 -9.83 6.99 -6.27
CA GLN A 36 -8.81 6.01 -5.89
C GLN A 36 -8.53 6.01 -4.38
N ILE A 37 -8.59 7.17 -3.71
CA ILE A 37 -8.30 7.29 -2.27
C ILE A 37 -9.17 6.37 -1.42
N PRO A 38 -10.53 6.41 -1.48
CA PRO A 38 -11.36 5.53 -0.67
C PRO A 38 -11.19 4.05 -1.04
N LEU A 39 -10.92 3.75 -2.33
CA LEU A 39 -10.67 2.38 -2.78
C LEU A 39 -9.38 1.83 -2.17
N VAL A 40 -8.29 2.61 -2.18
CA VAL A 40 -7.01 2.22 -1.57
C VAL A 40 -7.13 2.07 -0.06
N LEU A 41 -7.82 2.98 0.62
CA LEU A 41 -8.05 2.87 2.08
C LEU A 41 -8.85 1.61 2.44
N GLY A 42 -9.86 1.26 1.64
CA GLY A 42 -10.60 0.01 1.81
C GLY A 42 -9.72 -1.22 1.60
N LEU A 43 -8.88 -1.20 0.56
CA LEU A 43 -7.96 -2.30 0.25
C LEU A 43 -6.90 -2.49 1.35
N ILE A 44 -6.33 -1.40 1.85
CA ILE A 44 -5.36 -1.43 2.96
C ILE A 44 -5.98 -2.11 4.19
N ASN A 45 -7.23 -1.79 4.51
CA ASN A 45 -7.92 -2.41 5.64
C ASN A 45 -8.08 -3.94 5.47
N VAL A 46 -8.38 -4.40 4.27
CA VAL A 46 -8.47 -5.85 3.95
C VAL A 46 -7.08 -6.51 4.08
N ILE A 47 -6.04 -5.86 3.60
CA ILE A 47 -4.66 -6.40 3.67
C ILE A 47 -4.18 -6.51 5.12
N TYR A 48 -4.47 -5.51 5.95
CA TYR A 48 -4.06 -5.55 7.37
C TYR A 48 -4.88 -6.51 8.22
N ASN A 49 -6.12 -6.78 7.84
CA ASN A 49 -7.04 -7.62 8.60
C ASN A 49 -7.60 -8.79 7.76
N PRO A 50 -6.72 -9.65 7.18
CA PRO A 50 -7.15 -10.72 6.29
C PRO A 50 -7.99 -11.77 6.99
N MET A 51 -7.70 -12.09 8.27
CA MET A 51 -8.48 -13.07 9.03
C MET A 51 -9.94 -12.62 9.20
N GLN A 52 -10.15 -11.32 9.41
CA GLN A 52 -11.48 -10.75 9.58
C GLN A 52 -12.22 -10.62 8.23
N HIS A 53 -11.55 -10.16 7.18
CA HIS A 53 -12.19 -9.83 5.90
C HIS A 53 -12.23 -10.98 4.90
N LEU A 54 -11.18 -11.84 4.84
CA LEU A 54 -11.12 -12.96 3.92
C LEU A 54 -11.64 -14.26 4.54
N MET A 55 -11.30 -14.50 5.82
CA MET A 55 -11.70 -15.72 6.53
C MET A 55 -13.00 -15.54 7.33
N HIS A 56 -13.56 -14.33 7.39
CA HIS A 56 -14.78 -13.99 8.11
C HIS A 56 -14.75 -14.35 9.62
N ILE A 57 -13.56 -14.30 10.23
CA ILE A 57 -13.38 -14.61 11.64
C ILE A 57 -13.78 -13.37 12.47
N LYS A 58 -14.45 -13.61 13.61
CA LYS A 58 -14.83 -12.53 14.52
C LYS A 58 -13.58 -11.82 15.08
N THR A 59 -13.65 -10.50 15.20
CA THR A 59 -12.55 -9.67 15.71
C THR A 59 -11.99 -10.17 17.04
N SER A 60 -12.87 -10.55 17.98
CA SER A 60 -12.45 -11.08 19.28
C SER A 60 -11.61 -12.37 19.20
N VAL A 61 -11.85 -13.19 18.18
CA VAL A 61 -11.07 -14.41 17.92
C VAL A 61 -9.74 -14.04 17.25
N CYS A 62 -9.76 -13.10 16.31
CA CYS A 62 -8.54 -12.57 15.69
C CYS A 62 -7.60 -11.99 16.74
N ASP A 63 -8.12 -11.21 17.70
CA ASP A 63 -7.33 -10.59 18.75
C ASP A 63 -6.67 -11.65 19.67
N GLN A 64 -7.37 -12.73 19.99
CA GLN A 64 -6.83 -13.83 20.79
C GLN A 64 -5.72 -14.59 20.03
N ILE A 65 -5.89 -14.83 18.74
CA ILE A 65 -4.87 -15.48 17.91
C ILE A 65 -3.64 -14.56 17.76
N VAL A 66 -3.85 -13.26 17.55
CA VAL A 66 -2.77 -12.27 17.52
C VAL A 66 -2.01 -12.23 18.86
N ALA A 67 -2.70 -12.24 20.00
CA ALA A 67 -2.08 -12.29 21.31
C ALA A 67 -1.26 -13.57 21.53
N ALA A 68 -1.79 -14.73 21.11
CA ALA A 68 -1.06 -15.99 21.12
C ALA A 68 0.19 -15.92 20.22
N THR A 69 0.10 -15.27 19.07
CA THR A 69 1.24 -15.06 18.15
C THR A 69 2.30 -14.17 18.78
N CYS A 70 1.90 -13.10 19.49
CA CYS A 70 2.85 -12.27 20.26
C CYS A 70 3.63 -13.12 21.27
N SER A 71 2.94 -14.00 21.98
CA SER A 71 3.57 -14.91 22.96
C SER A 71 4.51 -15.92 22.29
N LEU A 72 4.14 -16.43 21.12
CA LEU A 72 4.98 -17.34 20.32
C LEU A 72 6.28 -16.66 19.87
N MET A 73 6.20 -15.40 19.44
CA MET A 73 7.34 -14.63 18.93
C MET A 73 8.15 -13.94 20.05
N GLY A 74 7.65 -13.94 21.29
CA GLY A 74 8.30 -13.28 22.42
C GLY A 74 8.31 -11.75 22.30
N VAL A 75 7.28 -11.16 21.69
CA VAL A 75 7.13 -9.71 21.50
C VAL A 75 5.87 -9.22 22.21
N ASP A 76 5.91 -7.99 22.71
CA ASP A 76 4.76 -7.41 23.42
C ASP A 76 3.62 -7.05 22.47
N GLN A 77 3.95 -6.62 21.24
CA GLN A 77 2.97 -6.26 20.21
C GLN A 77 3.52 -6.56 18.82
N LEU A 78 2.65 -7.05 17.95
CA LEU A 78 2.90 -7.12 16.52
C LEU A 78 2.57 -5.76 15.90
N GLY A 79 3.41 -5.33 14.96
CA GLY A 79 3.23 -4.07 14.24
C GLY A 79 2.09 -4.10 13.22
N SER A 80 2.19 -3.25 12.21
CA SER A 80 1.25 -3.24 11.09
C SER A 80 1.18 -4.61 10.43
N GLY A 81 -0.04 -5.10 10.18
CA GLY A 81 -0.25 -6.44 9.62
C GLY A 81 -0.19 -7.58 10.64
N ALA A 82 -0.49 -7.30 11.92
CA ALA A 82 -0.53 -8.31 12.98
C ALA A 82 -1.35 -9.56 12.61
N GLN A 83 -2.52 -9.38 12.00
CA GLN A 83 -3.35 -10.51 11.55
C GLN A 83 -2.69 -11.30 10.41
N LEU A 84 -1.95 -10.64 9.53
CA LEU A 84 -1.23 -11.31 8.45
C LEU A 84 -0.08 -12.16 9.01
N GLN A 85 0.67 -11.64 9.99
CA GLN A 85 1.71 -12.39 10.67
C GLN A 85 1.15 -13.56 11.49
N ALA A 86 0.02 -13.35 12.17
CA ALA A 86 -0.69 -14.42 12.88
C ALA A 86 -1.18 -15.51 11.92
N MET A 87 -1.69 -15.14 10.76
CA MET A 87 -2.08 -16.08 9.71
C MET A 87 -0.88 -16.87 9.19
N ALA A 88 0.25 -16.22 8.93
CA ALA A 88 1.48 -16.90 8.52
C ALA A 88 2.00 -17.87 9.61
N ALA A 89 1.90 -17.48 10.89
CA ALA A 89 2.27 -18.36 12.00
C ALA A 89 1.35 -19.60 12.09
N LEU A 90 0.06 -19.48 11.80
CA LEU A 90 -0.90 -20.57 11.75
C LEU A 90 -0.68 -21.54 10.57
N GLN A 91 -0.11 -21.04 9.46
CA GLN A 91 0.23 -21.87 8.30
C GLN A 91 1.39 -22.84 8.58
N ASN A 92 2.21 -22.53 9.60
CA ASN A 92 3.29 -23.42 9.99
C ASN A 92 2.74 -24.56 10.92
N PRO A 93 2.79 -25.82 10.49
CA PRO A 93 2.25 -26.94 11.27
C PRO A 93 2.96 -27.12 12.62
N ASP A 94 4.22 -26.71 12.75
CA ASP A 94 4.99 -26.82 13.99
C ASP A 94 4.41 -25.94 15.12
N ASN A 95 3.73 -24.86 14.75
CA ASN A 95 3.13 -23.92 15.71
C ASN A 95 1.72 -24.35 16.15
N LEU A 96 1.08 -25.31 15.48
CA LEU A 96 -0.31 -25.67 15.73
C LEU A 96 -0.53 -26.14 17.18
N SER A 97 0.37 -26.96 17.70
CA SER A 97 0.32 -27.43 19.09
C SER A 97 0.41 -26.30 20.11
N PHE A 98 1.20 -25.28 19.80
CA PHE A 98 1.30 -24.08 20.66
C PHE A 98 -0.04 -23.31 20.67
N PHE A 99 -0.64 -23.08 19.52
CA PHE A 99 -1.93 -22.38 19.44
C PHE A 99 -3.05 -23.17 20.13
N GLN A 100 -3.09 -24.50 19.98
CA GLN A 100 -4.04 -25.36 20.69
C GLN A 100 -3.90 -25.23 22.21
N ASN A 101 -2.67 -25.21 22.71
CA ASN A 101 -2.40 -25.06 24.15
C ASN A 101 -2.70 -23.62 24.64
N ALA A 102 -2.27 -22.62 23.91
CA ALA A 102 -2.45 -21.20 24.27
C ALA A 102 -3.93 -20.79 24.31
N LEU A 103 -4.76 -21.40 23.46
CA LEU A 103 -6.19 -21.14 23.32
C LEU A 103 -7.05 -22.25 23.94
N ALA A 104 -6.42 -23.16 24.70
CA ALA A 104 -7.12 -24.21 25.42
C ALA A 104 -8.15 -23.60 26.39
N GLY A 105 -9.40 -24.09 26.33
CA GLY A 105 -10.51 -23.55 27.12
C GLY A 105 -11.31 -22.43 26.45
N THR A 106 -10.92 -22.01 25.26
CA THR A 106 -11.75 -21.17 24.39
C THR A 106 -12.58 -22.04 23.43
N SER A 107 -13.69 -21.52 22.92
CA SER A 107 -14.50 -22.20 21.92
C SER A 107 -13.96 -22.01 20.49
N ILE A 108 -12.64 -21.81 20.34
CA ILE A 108 -11.99 -21.53 19.07
C ILE A 108 -11.49 -22.84 18.46
N ASP A 109 -11.98 -23.17 17.28
CA ASP A 109 -11.48 -24.31 16.50
C ASP A 109 -10.27 -23.88 15.67
N ILE A 110 -9.09 -24.02 16.27
CA ILE A 110 -7.80 -23.64 15.66
C ILE A 110 -7.49 -24.50 14.42
N GLU A 111 -7.88 -25.77 14.39
CA GLU A 111 -7.61 -26.65 13.26
C GLU A 111 -8.35 -26.18 12.01
N THR A 112 -9.61 -25.83 12.15
CA THR A 112 -10.40 -25.26 11.04
C THR A 112 -9.84 -23.92 10.58
N ILE A 113 -9.43 -23.05 11.51
CA ILE A 113 -8.85 -21.75 11.17
C ILE A 113 -7.49 -21.91 10.48
N ALA A 114 -6.64 -22.80 10.96
CA ALA A 114 -5.35 -23.11 10.32
C ALA A 114 -5.53 -23.70 8.91
N ALA A 115 -6.50 -24.62 8.75
CA ALA A 115 -6.82 -25.16 7.44
C ALA A 115 -7.32 -24.07 6.46
N GLN A 116 -8.15 -23.15 6.92
CA GLN A 116 -8.55 -21.99 6.11
C GLN A 116 -7.38 -21.06 5.79
N ALA A 117 -6.51 -20.78 6.77
CA ALA A 117 -5.31 -19.97 6.55
C ALA A 117 -4.39 -20.60 5.50
N ALA A 118 -4.24 -21.92 5.50
CA ALA A 118 -3.43 -22.66 4.52
C ALA A 118 -3.97 -22.57 3.08
N THR A 119 -5.24 -22.23 2.87
CA THR A 119 -5.79 -22.00 1.53
C THR A 119 -5.33 -20.66 0.92
N ILE A 120 -4.88 -19.72 1.75
CA ILE A 120 -4.44 -18.39 1.32
C ILE A 120 -2.93 -18.45 1.08
N ASN A 121 -2.52 -18.35 -0.17
CA ASN A 121 -1.11 -18.34 -0.52
C ASN A 121 -0.52 -16.93 -0.34
N THR A 122 0.35 -16.78 0.65
CA THR A 122 1.08 -15.52 0.93
C THR A 122 2.41 -15.44 0.18
N HIS A 123 2.81 -16.48 -0.54
CA HIS A 123 4.06 -16.51 -1.28
C HIS A 123 3.84 -16.25 -2.77
N PHE A 124 4.56 -15.28 -3.31
CA PHE A 124 4.52 -14.93 -4.73
C PHE A 124 5.94 -14.81 -5.27
N LEU A 125 6.28 -15.57 -6.31
CA LEU A 125 7.64 -15.60 -6.92
C LEU A 125 8.77 -15.84 -5.90
N GLY A 126 8.51 -16.62 -4.85
CA GLY A 126 9.50 -16.86 -3.79
C GLY A 126 9.60 -15.75 -2.75
N LEU A 127 8.76 -14.71 -2.86
CA LEU A 127 8.65 -13.62 -1.88
C LEU A 127 7.52 -13.93 -0.91
N ASP A 128 7.77 -13.76 0.37
CA ASP A 128 6.75 -13.82 1.41
C ASP A 128 6.13 -12.42 1.59
N LEU A 129 4.90 -12.28 1.09
CA LEU A 129 4.15 -11.03 1.13
C LEU A 129 3.58 -10.72 2.53
N SER A 130 3.69 -11.62 3.49
CA SER A 130 3.25 -11.39 4.87
C SER A 130 4.21 -10.48 5.64
N VAL A 131 5.43 -10.31 5.15
CA VAL A 131 6.48 -9.53 5.82
C VAL A 131 6.47 -8.09 5.34
N VAL A 132 6.48 -7.14 6.30
CA VAL A 132 6.69 -5.71 5.98
C VAL A 132 8.17 -5.50 5.63
N PRO A 133 8.49 -4.89 4.49
CA PRO A 133 9.88 -4.65 4.11
C PRO A 133 10.55 -3.66 5.07
N HIS A 134 11.65 -4.08 5.70
CA HIS A 134 12.50 -3.25 6.54
C HIS A 134 13.86 -3.03 5.90
N ILE A 135 14.37 -1.80 5.95
CA ILE A 135 15.66 -1.42 5.35
C ILE A 135 16.83 -2.21 5.98
N THR A 136 16.67 -2.66 7.23
CA THR A 136 17.70 -3.41 7.97
C THR A 136 17.87 -4.86 7.49
N VAL A 137 16.87 -5.40 6.80
CA VAL A 137 16.91 -6.77 6.26
C VAL A 137 17.09 -6.69 4.76
N LEU A 138 18.30 -6.96 4.29
CA LEU A 138 18.65 -7.05 2.87
C LEU A 138 18.08 -8.37 2.29
N ALA A 139 16.77 -8.45 2.23
CA ALA A 139 16.04 -9.59 1.73
C ALA A 139 15.50 -9.31 0.31
N TRP A 140 15.16 -10.35 -0.42
CA TRP A 140 14.50 -10.28 -1.72
C TRP A 140 13.24 -9.42 -1.72
N ILE A 141 12.61 -9.24 -0.55
CA ILE A 141 11.41 -8.41 -0.38
C ILE A 141 11.68 -6.93 -0.68
N LEU A 142 12.93 -6.43 -0.52
CA LEU A 142 13.30 -5.06 -0.89
C LEU A 142 13.28 -4.82 -2.41
N LEU A 143 13.20 -5.87 -3.22
CA LEU A 143 12.98 -5.72 -4.66
C LEU A 143 11.64 -5.05 -4.97
N ILE A 144 10.61 -5.29 -4.16
CA ILE A 144 9.27 -4.71 -4.37
C ILE A 144 9.31 -3.19 -4.27
N PRO A 145 9.78 -2.56 -3.16
CA PRO A 145 9.96 -1.11 -3.08
C PRO A 145 10.86 -0.54 -4.19
N LEU A 146 11.92 -1.24 -4.54
CA LEU A 146 12.86 -0.80 -5.56
C LEU A 146 12.21 -0.77 -6.94
N PHE A 147 11.50 -1.83 -7.33
CA PHE A 147 10.76 -1.85 -8.60
C PHE A 147 9.61 -0.86 -8.62
N SER A 148 8.90 -0.66 -7.50
CA SER A 148 7.85 0.35 -7.37
C SER A 148 8.41 1.76 -7.58
N CYS A 149 9.53 2.09 -6.93
CA CYS A 149 10.21 3.37 -7.09
C CYS A 149 10.66 3.58 -8.55
N LEU A 150 11.33 2.58 -9.15
CA LEU A 150 11.80 2.65 -10.53
C LEU A 150 10.64 2.83 -11.52
N SER A 151 9.57 2.07 -11.35
CA SER A 151 8.36 2.16 -12.17
C SER A 151 7.71 3.53 -12.07
N THR A 152 7.61 4.09 -10.86
CA THR A 152 7.03 5.42 -10.64
C THR A 152 7.90 6.51 -11.27
N VAL A 153 9.22 6.43 -11.15
CA VAL A 153 10.15 7.37 -11.81
C VAL A 153 10.00 7.29 -13.33
N LEU A 154 9.95 6.08 -13.90
CA LEU A 154 9.76 5.89 -15.33
C LEU A 154 8.42 6.46 -15.81
N LEU A 155 7.34 6.19 -15.08
CA LEU A 155 6.01 6.71 -15.37
C LEU A 155 6.01 8.25 -15.37
N CYS A 156 6.59 8.88 -14.33
CA CYS A 156 6.71 10.33 -14.25
C CYS A 156 7.55 10.91 -15.39
N ALA A 157 8.64 10.25 -15.76
CA ALA A 157 9.47 10.68 -16.89
C ALA A 157 8.69 10.63 -18.21
N CYS A 158 7.95 9.55 -18.45
CA CYS A 158 7.09 9.42 -19.64
C CYS A 158 5.97 10.47 -19.64
N GLN A 159 5.32 10.70 -18.52
CA GLN A 159 4.26 11.72 -18.39
C GLN A 159 4.82 13.14 -18.63
N ASN A 160 5.99 13.44 -18.08
CA ASN A 160 6.65 14.74 -18.30
C ASN A 160 7.04 14.98 -19.76
N GLN A 161 7.33 13.92 -20.51
CA GLN A 161 7.59 14.05 -21.95
C GLN A 161 6.32 14.17 -22.78
N ALA A 162 5.26 13.43 -22.42
CA ALA A 162 4.00 13.40 -23.16
C ALA A 162 3.14 14.64 -22.94
N ASN A 163 3.15 15.22 -21.74
CA ASN A 163 2.32 16.38 -21.40
C ASN A 163 3.01 17.69 -21.76
N VAL A 164 2.60 18.29 -22.89
CA VAL A 164 3.07 19.61 -23.35
C VAL A 164 2.74 20.70 -22.31
N LEU A 165 1.60 20.59 -21.63
CA LEU A 165 1.17 21.53 -20.59
C LEU A 165 2.04 21.49 -19.33
N GLN A 166 2.58 20.32 -18.98
CA GLN A 166 3.53 20.19 -17.88
C GLN A 166 4.89 20.81 -18.20
N LYS A 167 5.33 20.79 -19.46
CA LYS A 167 6.55 21.50 -19.91
C LYS A 167 6.44 23.02 -19.78
N GLU A 168 5.23 23.54 -19.80
CA GLU A 168 4.94 24.97 -19.64
C GLU A 168 4.95 25.41 -18.16
N GLN A 169 4.78 24.49 -17.21
CA GLN A 169 4.97 24.78 -15.78
C GLN A 169 6.47 24.97 -15.53
N GLY A 170 6.82 25.95 -14.68
CA GLY A 170 8.23 26.15 -14.31
C GLY A 170 8.84 24.87 -13.71
N ALA A 171 10.16 24.75 -13.76
CA ALA A 171 10.89 23.57 -13.30
C ALA A 171 10.46 23.12 -11.88
N LEU A 172 10.11 24.06 -11.00
CA LEU A 172 9.64 23.78 -9.64
C LEU A 172 8.29 23.05 -9.62
N GLY A 173 7.35 23.38 -10.51
CA GLY A 173 6.05 22.72 -10.58
C GLY A 173 6.17 21.29 -11.15
N GLN A 174 6.97 21.14 -12.20
CA GLN A 174 7.17 19.85 -12.87
C GLN A 174 7.90 18.84 -11.97
N TRP A 175 9.03 19.26 -11.37
CA TRP A 175 9.82 18.38 -10.49
C TRP A 175 9.17 18.19 -9.12
N GLY A 176 8.46 19.20 -8.61
CA GLY A 176 7.77 19.13 -7.32
C GLY A 176 6.73 18.02 -7.30
N VAL A 177 5.88 17.95 -8.32
CA VAL A 177 4.86 16.89 -8.44
C VAL A 177 5.52 15.50 -8.60
N THR A 178 6.57 15.43 -9.41
CA THR A 178 7.31 14.17 -9.62
C THR A 178 7.93 13.68 -8.32
N ILE A 179 8.67 14.53 -7.60
CA ILE A 179 9.31 14.18 -6.33
C ILE A 179 8.26 13.76 -5.31
N PHE A 180 7.16 14.52 -5.20
CA PHE A 180 6.06 14.18 -4.28
C PHE A 180 5.47 12.80 -4.61
N THR A 181 5.17 12.51 -5.88
CA THR A 181 4.58 11.25 -6.29
C THR A 181 5.52 10.07 -6.02
N VAL A 182 6.81 10.22 -6.33
CA VAL A 182 7.82 9.17 -6.08
C VAL A 182 7.99 8.94 -4.58
N ALA A 183 8.13 10.01 -3.78
CA ALA A 183 8.29 9.91 -2.34
C ALA A 183 7.06 9.27 -1.68
N PHE A 184 5.87 9.69 -2.09
CA PHE A 184 4.60 9.16 -1.61
C PHE A 184 4.44 7.67 -1.94
N SER A 185 4.67 7.28 -3.20
CA SER A 185 4.62 5.88 -3.64
C SER A 185 5.62 5.02 -2.86
N THR A 186 6.86 5.49 -2.72
CA THR A 186 7.90 4.76 -2.00
C THR A 186 7.56 4.63 -0.51
N TYR A 187 7.06 5.69 0.12
CA TYR A 187 6.62 5.65 1.52
C TYR A 187 5.56 4.59 1.76
N PHE A 188 4.53 4.55 0.90
CA PHE A 188 3.46 3.56 1.02
C PHE A 188 3.96 2.13 0.82
N THR A 189 4.91 1.91 -0.08
CA THR A 189 5.49 0.58 -0.32
C THR A 189 6.23 0.05 0.91
N PHE A 190 6.81 0.92 1.74
CA PHE A 190 7.42 0.51 3.02
C PHE A 190 6.43 0.37 4.16
N LEU A 191 5.25 0.95 4.05
CA LEU A 191 4.24 0.91 5.10
C LEU A 191 3.35 -0.35 5.02
N VAL A 192 3.10 -0.82 3.79
CA VAL A 192 2.15 -1.92 3.54
C VAL A 192 2.90 -3.26 3.44
N PRO A 193 2.42 -4.32 4.13
CA PRO A 193 2.93 -5.68 3.94
C PRO A 193 2.79 -6.11 2.48
N GLY A 194 3.84 -6.74 1.95
CA GLY A 194 3.87 -7.17 0.55
C GLY A 194 4.19 -6.06 -0.47
N GLY A 195 4.55 -4.87 0.00
CA GLY A 195 4.99 -3.74 -0.87
C GLY A 195 3.90 -2.83 -1.35
#